data_a947e8fb66d731964030c168c02f2967
#
_entry.id   a947e8fb66d731964030c168c02f2967
#
_cell.length_a   1.000
_cell.length_b   1.000
_cell.length_c   1.000
_cell.angle_alpha   90.00
_cell.angle_beta   90.00
_cell.angle_gamma   90.00
#
_symmetry.space_group_name_H-M   'P 1'
#
loop_
_entity.id
_entity.type
_entity.pdbx_description
1 polymer ?
#
loop_
_entity_poly.entity_id
_entity_poly.type
_entity_poly.pdbx_seq_one_letter_code
_entity_poly.pdbx_strand_id
1 'polypeptide(L)'
;RLVGSEMCIRDRYMYYYPVSAVLTECLILSVVEQQDSYGYEISQTVKLVAAIKESTLYPILRKLETGGYLTTYSEKFQGRKRKYYSITEEGRRQLAYLRKEWREYRNTVDDIVEGRVKK
;
A
#
# COMPACT_ATOMS: atom_id res chain seq x y z
N ARG A 1 -13.11 4.94 -24.22
CA ARG A 1 -12.71 4.49 -23.98
C ARG A 1 -12.82 3.48 -23.84
N LEU A 2 -13.13 2.78 -23.76
CA LEU A 2 -12.89 1.77 -23.64
C LEU A 2 -13.36 1.09 -22.76
N VAL A 3 -14.54 0.64 -22.44
CA VAL A 3 -14.83 0.26 -21.48
C VAL A 3 -14.48 -1.03 -21.01
N GLY A 4 -14.91 -2.08 -21.46
CA GLY A 4 -14.35 -3.33 -21.09
C GLY A 4 -12.90 -3.22 -21.29
N SER A 5 -12.59 -2.55 -22.29
CA SER A 5 -11.23 -2.28 -22.52
C SER A 5 -10.72 -1.32 -21.53
N GLU A 6 -11.59 -0.59 -20.91
CA GLU A 6 -11.17 0.30 -19.90
C GLU A 6 -10.55 -0.42 -18.74
N MET A 7 -11.10 -1.54 -18.35
CA MET A 7 -10.50 -2.34 -17.29
C MET A 7 -9.13 -2.83 -17.68
N CYS A 8 -9.00 -3.32 -18.90
CA CYS A 8 -7.69 -3.77 -19.36
C CYS A 8 -6.71 -2.63 -19.46
N ILE A 9 -7.21 -1.50 -19.91
CA ILE A 9 -6.38 -0.32 -19.99
C ILE A 9 -5.94 0.12 -18.61
N ARG A 10 -6.85 0.05 -17.67
CA ARG A 10 -6.56 0.36 -16.32
C ARG A 10 -5.46 -0.50 -15.75
N ASP A 11 -5.56 -1.81 -15.96
CA ASP A 11 -4.53 -2.71 -15.49
C ASP A 11 -3.19 -2.36 -16.06
N ARG A 12 -3.18 -1.88 -17.29
CA ARG A 12 -1.95 -1.54 -17.95
C ARG A 12 -1.41 -0.20 -17.49
N TYR A 13 -2.28 0.77 -17.32
CA TYR A 13 -1.88 2.15 -17.08
C TYR A 13 -1.76 2.53 -15.63
N MET A 14 -2.34 1.73 -14.73
CA MET A 14 -2.18 2.08 -13.33
C MET A 14 -0.74 1.91 -12.86
N TYR A 15 0.08 1.23 -13.66
CA TYR A 15 1.48 1.09 -13.35
C TYR A 15 2.35 2.09 -14.08
N TYR A 16 1.71 3.05 -14.70
CA TYR A 16 2.41 4.05 -15.49
C TYR A 16 3.34 4.89 -14.63
N TYR A 17 2.90 5.22 -13.43
CA TYR A 17 3.72 6.00 -12.51
C TYR A 17 4.32 5.08 -11.46
N PRO A 18 5.64 5.18 -11.24
CA PRO A 18 6.26 4.35 -10.22
C PRO A 18 5.79 4.73 -8.83
N VAL A 19 5.78 3.76 -7.93
CA VAL A 19 5.37 3.97 -6.56
C VAL A 19 6.60 3.80 -5.67
N SER A 20 6.86 4.79 -4.83
CA SER A 20 8.03 4.76 -3.96
C SER A 20 7.85 3.72 -2.85
N ALA A 21 8.98 3.34 -2.24
CA ALA A 21 8.93 2.41 -1.11
C ALA A 21 8.14 3.01 0.05
N VAL A 22 8.26 4.32 0.27
CA VAL A 22 7.53 4.98 1.35
C VAL A 22 6.03 4.92 1.12
N LEU A 23 5.60 5.15 -0.12
CA LEU A 23 4.17 5.06 -0.42
C LEU A 23 3.68 3.63 -0.28
N THR A 24 4.51 2.65 -0.66
CA THR A 24 4.15 1.26 -0.49
C THR A 24 3.93 0.93 0.99
N GLU A 25 4.81 1.45 1.85
CA GLU A 25 4.63 1.24 3.30
C GLU A 25 3.32 1.84 3.78
N CYS A 26 2.99 3.03 3.29
CA CYS A 26 1.74 3.68 3.64
C CYS A 26 0.53 2.85 3.20
N LEU A 27 0.60 2.31 1.99
CA LEU A 27 -0.47 1.47 1.47
C LEU A 27 -0.66 0.22 2.32
N ILE A 28 0.45 -0.44 2.68
CA ILE A 28 0.38 -1.63 3.50
C ILE A 28 -0.23 -1.34 4.86
N LEU A 29 0.25 -0.28 5.51
CA LEU A 29 -0.26 0.08 6.82
C LEU A 29 -1.75 0.43 6.75
N SER A 30 -2.17 1.08 5.67
CA SER A 30 -3.57 1.44 5.49
C SER A 30 -4.46 0.21 5.37
N VAL A 31 -3.99 -0.80 4.63
CA VAL A 31 -4.75 -2.03 4.46
C VAL A 31 -4.92 -2.74 5.80
N VAL A 32 -3.81 -2.85 6.55
CA VAL A 32 -3.82 -3.59 7.80
C VAL A 32 -4.58 -2.83 8.89
N GLU A 33 -4.62 -1.51 8.80
CA GLU A 33 -5.40 -0.73 9.75
C GLU A 33 -6.89 -1.04 9.65
N GLN A 34 -7.37 -1.28 8.43
CA GLN A 34 -8.79 -1.60 8.23
C GLN A 34 -9.15 -2.92 8.90
N GLN A 35 -8.31 -3.91 8.72
CA GLN A 35 -8.47 -5.18 9.41
C GLN A 35 -7.20 -5.99 9.16
N ASP A 36 -6.96 -6.94 10.06
CA ASP A 36 -5.80 -7.81 9.91
C ASP A 36 -5.86 -8.51 8.57
N SER A 37 -4.72 -8.60 7.92
CA SER A 37 -4.65 -9.16 6.57
C SER A 37 -3.43 -10.05 6.44
N TYR A 38 -3.47 -10.93 5.46
CA TYR A 38 -2.34 -11.79 5.17
C TYR A 38 -1.67 -11.34 3.86
N GLY A 39 -0.46 -11.84 3.65
CA GLY A 39 0.39 -11.33 2.58
C GLY A 39 -0.27 -11.25 1.21
N TYR A 40 -0.97 -12.33 0.82
CA TYR A 40 -1.60 -12.35 -0.49
C TYR A 40 -2.67 -11.25 -0.61
N GLU A 41 -3.49 -11.10 0.43
CA GLU A 41 -4.53 -10.09 0.43
C GLU A 41 -3.94 -8.68 0.34
N ILE A 42 -2.87 -8.45 1.10
CA ILE A 42 -2.18 -7.17 1.06
C ILE A 42 -1.63 -6.93 -0.34
N SER A 43 -1.01 -7.95 -0.95
CA SER A 43 -0.42 -7.78 -2.26
C SER A 43 -1.47 -7.46 -3.31
N GLN A 44 -2.65 -8.06 -3.21
CA GLN A 44 -3.71 -7.80 -4.17
C GLN A 44 -4.16 -6.35 -4.12
N THR A 45 -4.22 -5.78 -2.92
CA THR A 45 -4.61 -4.38 -2.77
C THR A 45 -3.52 -3.44 -3.28
N VAL A 46 -2.28 -3.73 -2.93
CA VAL A 46 -1.16 -2.88 -3.37
C VAL A 46 -1.04 -2.91 -4.90
N LYS A 47 -1.36 -4.05 -5.50
CA LYS A 47 -1.28 -4.16 -6.96
C LYS A 47 -2.29 -3.30 -7.70
N LEU A 48 -3.25 -2.74 -6.99
CA LEU A 48 -4.16 -1.79 -7.64
C LEU A 48 -3.43 -0.55 -8.13
N VAL A 49 -2.31 -0.20 -7.52
CA VAL A 49 -1.58 1.01 -7.93
C VAL A 49 -0.12 0.76 -8.24
N ALA A 50 0.40 -0.43 -7.98
CA ALA A 50 1.83 -0.67 -8.14
C ALA A 50 2.08 -2.05 -8.74
N ALA A 51 2.99 -2.12 -9.70
CA ALA A 51 3.41 -3.40 -10.26
C ALA A 51 4.47 -3.99 -9.36
N ILE A 52 4.05 -4.46 -8.20
CA ILE A 52 4.99 -4.96 -7.20
C ILE A 52 4.94 -6.48 -7.17
N LYS A 53 6.13 -7.07 -7.14
CA LYS A 53 6.24 -8.52 -7.04
C LYS A 53 6.31 -8.91 -5.58
N GLU A 54 5.91 -10.15 -5.28
CA GLU A 54 6.01 -10.62 -3.92
C GLU A 54 7.44 -10.57 -3.39
N SER A 55 8.40 -10.80 -4.27
CA SER A 55 9.80 -10.74 -3.86
C SER A 55 10.20 -9.34 -3.40
N THR A 56 9.46 -8.31 -3.83
CA THR A 56 9.69 -6.94 -3.37
C THR A 56 8.81 -6.61 -2.18
N LEU A 57 7.60 -7.13 -2.16
CA LEU A 57 6.63 -6.81 -1.12
C LEU A 57 7.01 -7.41 0.23
N TYR A 58 7.42 -8.69 0.24
CA TYR A 58 7.68 -9.36 1.52
C TYR A 58 8.83 -8.75 2.30
N PRO A 59 9.92 -8.29 1.67
CA PRO A 59 10.94 -7.55 2.43
C PRO A 59 10.40 -6.28 3.07
N ILE A 60 9.46 -5.60 2.43
CA ILE A 60 8.88 -4.39 3.01
C ILE A 60 8.01 -4.75 4.20
N LEU A 61 7.23 -5.82 4.09
CA LEU A 61 6.45 -6.31 5.22
C LEU A 61 7.35 -6.68 6.39
N ARG A 62 8.48 -7.33 6.10
CA ARG A 62 9.42 -7.70 7.16
C ARG A 62 10.03 -6.47 7.80
N LYS A 63 10.35 -5.47 7.00
CA LYS A 63 10.89 -4.22 7.53
C LYS A 63 9.90 -3.56 8.49
N LEU A 64 8.63 -3.55 8.12
CA LEU A 64 7.60 -2.96 8.97
C LEU A 64 7.41 -3.76 10.25
N GLU A 65 7.49 -5.08 10.15
CA GLU A 65 7.39 -5.93 11.33
C GLU A 65 8.59 -5.72 12.25
N THR A 66 9.78 -5.71 11.69
CA THR A 66 11.00 -5.52 12.45
C THR A 66 11.02 -4.14 13.09
N GLY A 67 10.47 -3.15 12.41
CA GLY A 67 10.43 -1.80 12.94
C GLY A 67 9.37 -1.57 14.00
N GLY A 68 8.57 -2.59 14.30
CA GLY A 68 7.57 -2.46 15.34
C GLY A 68 6.25 -1.88 14.88
N TYR A 69 6.06 -1.69 13.58
CA TYR A 69 4.82 -1.12 13.06
C TYR A 69 3.76 -2.18 12.82
N LEU A 70 4.19 -3.41 12.59
CA LEU A 70 3.28 -4.53 12.38
C LEU A 70 3.68 -5.66 13.32
N THR A 71 2.69 -6.43 13.73
CA THR A 71 2.95 -7.67 14.43
C THR A 71 2.24 -8.78 13.66
N THR A 72 2.62 -10.03 13.94
CA THR A 72 2.08 -11.14 13.16
C THR A 72 1.58 -12.24 14.07
N TYR A 73 0.65 -13.01 13.56
CA TYR A 73 0.16 -14.21 14.21
C TYR A 73 -0.29 -15.17 13.12
N SER A 74 -0.45 -16.43 13.48
CA SER A 74 -0.86 -17.44 12.52
C SER A 74 -2.23 -17.98 12.89
N GLU A 75 -3.04 -18.23 11.88
CA GLU A 75 -4.33 -18.88 12.07
C GLU A 75 -4.48 -19.94 10.99
N LYS A 76 -5.24 -20.98 11.33
CA LYS A 76 -5.53 -22.01 10.36
C LYS A 76 -6.72 -21.59 9.50
N PHE A 77 -6.56 -21.76 8.20
CA PHE A 77 -7.64 -21.54 7.27
C PHE A 77 -7.66 -22.73 6.33
N GLN A 78 -8.73 -23.49 6.37
CA GLN A 78 -8.90 -24.68 5.53
C GLN A 78 -7.71 -25.62 5.67
N GLY A 79 -7.30 -25.85 6.92
CA GLY A 79 -6.25 -26.80 7.21
C GLY A 79 -4.83 -26.29 7.01
N ARG A 80 -4.67 -25.06 6.57
CA ARG A 80 -3.35 -24.48 6.34
C ARG A 80 -3.11 -23.33 7.28
N LYS A 81 -1.86 -23.18 7.69
CA LYS A 81 -1.48 -22.04 8.49
C LYS A 81 -1.35 -20.81 7.60
N ARG A 82 -1.94 -19.73 8.05
CA ARG A 82 -1.87 -18.47 7.33
C ARG A 82 -1.34 -17.41 8.28
N LYS A 83 -0.32 -16.69 7.83
CA LYS A 83 0.30 -15.64 8.64
C LYS A 83 -0.45 -14.34 8.42
N TYR A 84 -0.96 -13.78 9.51
CA TYR A 84 -1.68 -12.52 9.46
C TYR A 84 -0.84 -11.41 10.03
N TYR A 85 -1.04 -10.22 9.51
CA TYR A 85 -0.38 -9.00 9.97
C TYR A 85 -1.40 -8.12 10.65
N SER A 86 -1.00 -7.53 11.77
CA SER A 86 -1.85 -6.64 12.54
C SER A 86 -1.07 -5.36 12.80
N ILE A 87 -1.75 -4.22 12.78
CA ILE A 87 -1.06 -2.95 12.99
C ILE A 87 -0.90 -2.71 14.49
N THR A 88 0.26 -2.15 14.85
CA THR A 88 0.54 -1.81 16.25
C THR A 88 0.20 -0.35 16.49
N GLU A 89 0.28 0.07 17.76
CA GLU A 89 0.11 1.48 18.09
C GLU A 89 1.15 2.34 17.37
N GLU A 90 2.40 1.86 17.36
CA GLU A 90 3.45 2.55 16.60
C GLU A 90 3.11 2.62 15.13
N GLY A 91 2.55 1.52 14.59
CA GLY A 91 2.14 1.51 13.20
C GLY A 91 1.06 2.53 12.91
N ARG A 92 0.13 2.69 13.84
CA ARG A 92 -0.93 3.70 13.66
C ARG A 92 -0.37 5.12 13.65
N ARG A 93 0.60 5.38 14.51
CA ARG A 93 1.24 6.69 14.54
C ARG A 93 2.03 6.95 13.26
N GLN A 94 2.74 5.93 12.80
CA GLN A 94 3.50 6.06 11.56
C GLN A 94 2.56 6.28 10.38
N LEU A 95 1.43 5.57 10.37
CA LEU A 95 0.47 5.73 9.30
C LEU A 95 -0.13 7.15 9.31
N ALA A 96 -0.43 7.68 10.48
CA ALA A 96 -0.97 9.04 10.56
C ALA A 96 0.02 10.05 9.97
N TYR A 97 1.29 9.87 10.29
CA TYR A 97 2.33 10.73 9.76
C TYR A 97 2.44 10.60 8.23
N LEU A 98 2.46 9.36 7.75
CA LEU A 98 2.58 9.12 6.31
C LEU A 98 1.36 9.65 5.56
N ARG A 99 0.18 9.55 6.16
CA ARG A 99 -1.04 10.08 5.52
C ARG A 99 -0.98 11.60 5.41
N LYS A 100 -0.46 12.26 6.42
CA LYS A 100 -0.32 13.71 6.37
C LYS A 100 0.65 14.10 5.26
N GLU A 101 1.80 13.41 5.20
CA GLU A 101 2.78 13.70 4.19
C GLU A 101 2.25 13.38 2.79
N TRP A 102 1.47 12.30 2.69
CA TRP A 102 0.87 11.96 1.41
C TRP A 102 -0.09 13.05 0.92
N ARG A 103 -0.92 13.56 1.82
CA ARG A 103 -1.88 14.59 1.41
C ARG A 103 -1.17 15.85 0.93
N GLU A 104 -0.10 16.24 1.60
CA GLU A 104 0.66 17.42 1.19
C GLU A 104 1.34 17.19 -0.15
N TYR A 105 1.96 16.04 -0.30
CA TYR A 105 2.61 15.67 -1.54
C TYR A 105 1.60 15.63 -2.69
N ARG A 106 0.49 14.95 -2.46
CA ARG A 106 -0.54 14.82 -3.47
C ARG A 106 -1.07 16.18 -3.90
N ASN A 107 -1.36 17.03 -2.94
CA ASN A 107 -1.91 18.34 -3.26
C ASN A 107 -0.91 19.19 -4.02
N THR A 108 0.35 19.13 -3.65
CA THR A 108 1.38 19.89 -4.34
C THR A 108 1.56 19.40 -5.77
N VAL A 109 1.64 18.08 -5.92
CA VAL A 109 1.76 17.50 -7.26
C VAL A 109 0.55 17.86 -8.12
N ASP A 110 -0.63 17.75 -7.51
CA ASP A 110 -1.86 18.05 -8.22
C ASP A 110 -1.89 19.50 -8.69
N ASP A 111 -1.46 20.41 -7.83
CA ASP A 111 -1.42 21.83 -8.19
C ASP A 111 -0.47 22.07 -9.35
N ILE A 112 0.68 21.45 -9.33
CA ILE A 112 1.64 21.62 -10.42
C ILE A 112 1.11 21.03 -11.71
N VAL A 113 0.59 19.82 -11.63
CA VAL A 113 0.10 19.13 -12.82
C VAL A 113 -1.07 19.90 -13.46
N GLU A 114 -1.93 20.44 -12.63
CA GLU A 114 -3.10 21.16 -13.12
C GLU A 114 -2.82 22.63 -13.39
N GLY A 115 -1.59 23.06 -13.20
CA GLY A 115 -1.22 24.43 -13.53
C GLY A 115 -1.73 25.47 -12.56
N ARG A 116 -1.97 25.07 -11.30
CA ARG A 116 -2.50 25.98 -10.30
C ARG A 116 -1.45 26.63 -9.43
N VAL A 117 -0.18 26.27 -9.62
CA VAL A 117 0.89 26.82 -8.82
C VAL A 117 1.19 28.25 -9.27
N LYS A 118 1.21 29.16 -8.32
CA LYS A 118 1.56 30.54 -8.60
C LYS A 118 3.02 30.77 -8.21
N LYS A 119 3.68 31.53 -9.03
CA LYS A 119 5.08 31.89 -8.77
C LYS A 119 5.21 33.23 -8.10
#